data_e551c404addf49807a0b767994301d78
#
_entry.id   e551c404addf49807a0b767994301d78
#
_cell.length_a   1.000
_cell.length_b   1.000
_cell.length_c   1.000
_cell.angle_alpha   90.00
_cell.angle_beta   90.00
_cell.angle_gamma   90.00
#
_symmetry.space_group_name_H-M   'P 1'
#
loop_
_entity.id
_entity.type
_entity.pdbx_description
1 polymer ?
#
loop_
_entity_poly.entity_id
_entity_poly.type
_entity_poly.pdbx_seq_one_letter_code
_entity_poly.pdbx_strand_id
1 'polypeptide(L)'
;MTEDTGIGWRGWLTRVLLLVLLASSIGAALLYTRYQRFLEQTISVSADGLLYEFRSGASLSGLARDLAERGVIDQPRMLGLLGRQMDLAHRLQAGEYRLRDDMTPADLLRLLADGDTEHYSMTVIEGQTFRELLNAVRASDVIEATLETEDAGEIMSVLGYPGEHPEGRFLPDTYHFPRGTTDVEFLQRAYAAMQQQLATAWEDRQEDLPLDSPYEALILASIVEKETGRADERPRIAGVFTQRLRKGMRLQTDPTVIYGMGESFDGNIRRRDLQTDTPYNTYTRDG
;
A
#
# COMPACT_ATOMS: atom_id res chain seq x y z
N MET A 1 -82.53 -30.02 33.18
CA MET A 1 -81.74 -30.28 31.94
C MET A 1 -80.60 -29.27 31.91
N THR A 2 -79.48 -29.67 32.42
CA THR A 2 -78.24 -28.86 32.35
C THR A 2 -77.38 -29.45 31.24
N GLU A 3 -77.31 -28.77 30.09
CA GLU A 3 -76.41 -29.14 29.02
C GLU A 3 -74.93 -28.87 29.48
N ASP A 4 -74.25 -29.95 29.72
CA ASP A 4 -72.81 -29.98 30.01
C ASP A 4 -72.08 -29.78 28.68
N THR A 5 -71.77 -28.51 28.39
CA THR A 5 -70.92 -28.15 27.26
C THR A 5 -69.43 -28.35 27.59
N GLY A 6 -69.07 -29.58 27.99
CA GLY A 6 -67.72 -30.01 28.20
C GLY A 6 -66.92 -29.95 26.87
N ILE A 7 -66.17 -28.89 26.66
CA ILE A 7 -65.19 -28.87 25.59
C ILE A 7 -64.23 -30.02 25.88
N GLY A 8 -64.37 -31.13 25.15
CA GLY A 8 -63.52 -32.29 25.35
C GLY A 8 -62.06 -31.92 25.21
N TRP A 9 -61.18 -32.52 26.00
CA TRP A 9 -59.75 -32.25 26.07
C TRP A 9 -59.06 -32.16 24.68
N ARG A 10 -59.58 -32.86 23.67
CA ARG A 10 -59.17 -32.79 22.26
C ARG A 10 -59.47 -31.43 21.63
N GLY A 11 -60.60 -30.82 21.92
CA GLY A 11 -60.98 -29.50 21.44
C GLY A 11 -60.12 -28.39 22.09
N TRP A 12 -59.70 -28.56 23.34
CA TRP A 12 -58.78 -27.69 24.02
C TRP A 12 -57.35 -27.78 23.42
N LEU A 13 -56.83 -28.99 23.18
CA LEU A 13 -55.56 -29.24 22.56
C LEU A 13 -55.46 -28.64 21.13
N THR A 14 -56.53 -28.79 20.32
CA THR A 14 -56.56 -28.17 18.98
C THR A 14 -56.50 -26.64 19.02
N ARG A 15 -57.21 -26.02 19.98
CA ARG A 15 -57.15 -24.55 20.17
C ARG A 15 -55.77 -24.09 20.62
N VAL A 16 -55.15 -24.80 21.56
CA VAL A 16 -53.76 -24.50 22.00
C VAL A 16 -52.76 -24.63 20.85
N LEU A 17 -52.89 -25.72 20.07
CA LEU A 17 -52.04 -25.93 18.89
C LEU A 17 -52.18 -24.79 17.86
N LEU A 18 -53.42 -24.39 17.57
CA LEU A 18 -53.68 -23.26 16.65
C LEU A 18 -53.13 -21.94 17.18
N LEU A 19 -53.24 -21.67 18.47
CA LEU A 19 -52.66 -20.48 19.10
C LEU A 19 -51.12 -20.50 19.03
N VAL A 20 -50.48 -21.64 19.25
CA VAL A 20 -49.02 -21.80 19.12
C VAL A 20 -48.59 -21.60 17.69
N LEU A 21 -49.29 -22.18 16.71
CA LEU A 21 -49.00 -21.97 15.28
C LEU A 21 -49.20 -20.52 14.87
N LEU A 22 -50.24 -19.85 15.33
CA LEU A 22 -50.49 -18.44 15.06
C LEU A 22 -49.37 -17.56 15.67
N ALA A 23 -49.05 -17.81 16.94
CA ALA A 23 -47.94 -17.06 17.61
C ALA A 23 -46.60 -17.28 16.92
N SER A 24 -46.30 -18.52 16.51
CA SER A 24 -45.09 -18.86 15.76
C SER A 24 -45.04 -18.15 14.37
N SER A 25 -46.17 -18.12 13.67
CA SER A 25 -46.30 -17.44 12.37
C SER A 25 -46.09 -15.92 12.50
N ILE A 26 -46.69 -15.31 13.53
CA ILE A 26 -46.47 -13.87 13.82
C ILE A 26 -45.01 -13.62 14.18
N GLY A 27 -44.42 -14.46 15.04
CA GLY A 27 -43.01 -14.38 15.40
C GLY A 27 -42.08 -14.48 14.19
N ALA A 28 -42.33 -15.43 13.29
CA ALA A 28 -41.59 -15.61 12.05
C ALA A 28 -41.74 -14.39 11.11
N ALA A 29 -42.97 -13.86 10.98
CA ALA A 29 -43.20 -12.66 10.16
C ALA A 29 -42.48 -11.43 10.72
N LEU A 30 -42.46 -11.23 12.03
CA LEU A 30 -41.74 -10.15 12.69
C LEU A 30 -40.22 -10.30 12.52
N LEU A 31 -39.69 -11.52 12.66
CA LEU A 31 -38.25 -11.78 12.41
C LEU A 31 -37.89 -11.53 10.96
N TYR A 32 -38.73 -11.97 10.02
CA TYR A 32 -38.53 -11.75 8.59
C TYR A 32 -38.54 -10.26 8.24
N THR A 33 -39.52 -9.50 8.70
CA THR A 33 -39.58 -8.05 8.45
C THR A 33 -38.42 -7.31 9.10
N ARG A 34 -37.98 -7.74 10.28
CA ARG A 34 -36.79 -7.17 10.94
C ARG A 34 -35.53 -7.48 10.17
N TYR A 35 -35.38 -8.68 9.61
CA TYR A 35 -34.25 -9.06 8.78
C TYR A 35 -34.25 -8.27 7.47
N GLN A 36 -35.38 -8.09 6.80
CA GLN A 36 -35.48 -7.28 5.57
C GLN A 36 -35.05 -5.83 5.83
N ARG A 37 -35.52 -5.24 6.92
CA ARG A 37 -35.07 -3.87 7.31
C ARG A 37 -33.58 -3.81 7.55
N PHE A 38 -33.00 -4.82 8.19
CA PHE A 38 -31.55 -4.88 8.41
C PHE A 38 -30.77 -4.95 7.09
N LEU A 39 -31.26 -5.63 6.07
CA LEU A 39 -30.61 -5.72 4.76
C LEU A 39 -30.60 -4.37 4.00
N GLU A 40 -31.65 -3.57 4.21
CA GLU A 40 -31.83 -2.26 3.53
C GLU A 40 -31.23 -1.09 4.34
N GLN A 41 -31.00 -1.29 5.63
CA GLN A 41 -30.43 -0.26 6.51
C GLN A 41 -28.96 -0.04 6.20
N THR A 42 -28.54 1.22 6.12
CA THR A 42 -27.10 1.55 6.05
C THR A 42 -26.43 1.41 7.41
N ILE A 43 -25.12 1.19 7.40
CA ILE A 43 -24.31 1.18 8.63
C ILE A 43 -24.20 2.59 9.21
N SER A 44 -24.01 2.67 10.54
CA SER A 44 -23.95 3.94 11.26
C SER A 44 -22.48 4.35 11.43
N VAL A 45 -21.99 5.19 10.55
CA VAL A 45 -20.66 5.81 10.64
C VAL A 45 -20.76 7.32 10.38
N SER A 46 -19.73 8.08 10.71
CA SER A 46 -19.68 9.52 10.39
C SER A 46 -19.62 9.75 8.87
N ALA A 47 -20.02 10.95 8.41
CA ALA A 47 -19.95 11.32 7.00
C ALA A 47 -18.53 11.24 6.41
N ASP A 48 -17.50 11.42 7.24
CA ASP A 48 -16.08 11.25 6.84
C ASP A 48 -15.67 9.77 6.73
N GLY A 49 -16.58 8.85 7.05
CA GLY A 49 -16.31 7.42 7.14
C GLY A 49 -15.63 7.01 8.45
N LEU A 50 -15.45 5.72 8.61
CA LEU A 50 -14.72 5.10 9.72
C LEU A 50 -13.61 4.21 9.17
N LEU A 51 -12.39 4.48 9.58
CA LEU A 51 -11.27 3.58 9.32
C LEU A 51 -11.33 2.41 10.30
N TYR A 52 -11.52 1.21 9.78
CA TYR A 52 -11.73 0.00 10.56
C TYR A 52 -10.69 -1.07 10.23
N GLU A 53 -9.94 -1.49 11.25
CA GLU A 53 -8.96 -2.57 11.14
C GLU A 53 -9.61 -3.93 11.43
N PHE A 54 -9.70 -4.78 10.41
CA PHE A 54 -10.08 -6.19 10.57
C PHE A 54 -8.83 -7.05 10.71
N ARG A 55 -8.59 -7.57 11.92
CA ARG A 55 -7.35 -8.25 12.28
C ARG A 55 -7.27 -9.66 11.72
N SER A 56 -6.06 -10.10 11.41
CA SER A 56 -5.78 -11.48 10.99
C SER A 56 -6.27 -12.50 12.04
N GLY A 57 -6.94 -13.55 11.56
CA GLY A 57 -7.51 -14.60 12.42
C GLY A 57 -8.82 -14.24 13.12
N ALA A 58 -9.35 -13.02 12.95
CA ALA A 58 -10.64 -12.66 13.48
C ALA A 58 -11.78 -13.39 12.72
N SER A 59 -12.81 -13.81 13.46
CA SER A 59 -13.97 -14.48 12.87
C SER A 59 -15.07 -13.50 12.49
N LEU A 60 -15.99 -13.89 11.58
CA LEU A 60 -17.19 -13.13 11.26
C LEU A 60 -18.03 -12.77 12.52
N SER A 61 -18.09 -13.66 13.51
CA SER A 61 -18.81 -13.39 14.77
C SER A 61 -18.06 -12.38 15.65
N GLY A 62 -16.73 -12.38 15.60
CA GLY A 62 -15.89 -11.37 16.25
C GLY A 62 -16.08 -10.00 15.59
N LEU A 63 -16.01 -9.94 14.26
CA LEU A 63 -16.30 -8.75 13.47
C LEU A 63 -17.66 -8.15 13.82
N ALA A 64 -18.73 -8.98 13.79
CA ALA A 64 -20.09 -8.52 14.06
C ALA A 64 -20.24 -7.93 15.47
N ARG A 65 -19.54 -8.48 16.46
CA ARG A 65 -19.58 -7.99 17.84
C ARG A 65 -18.82 -6.67 17.96
N ASP A 66 -17.59 -6.58 17.41
CA ASP A 66 -16.78 -5.37 17.49
C ASP A 66 -17.48 -4.19 16.78
N LEU A 67 -18.08 -4.43 15.60
CA LEU A 67 -18.85 -3.41 14.88
C LEU A 67 -20.09 -2.96 15.68
N ALA A 68 -20.74 -3.87 16.41
CA ALA A 68 -21.88 -3.51 17.26
C ALA A 68 -21.42 -2.72 18.52
N GLU A 69 -20.30 -3.08 19.12
CA GLU A 69 -19.72 -2.36 20.26
C GLU A 69 -19.30 -0.92 19.88
N ARG A 70 -18.88 -0.73 18.63
CA ARG A 70 -18.57 0.60 18.07
C ARG A 70 -19.80 1.37 17.57
N GLY A 71 -20.99 0.76 17.64
CA GLY A 71 -22.24 1.38 17.18
C GLY A 71 -22.41 1.47 15.66
N VAL A 72 -21.57 0.75 14.90
CA VAL A 72 -21.63 0.72 13.42
C VAL A 72 -22.84 -0.06 12.92
N ILE A 73 -23.22 -1.12 13.65
CA ILE A 73 -24.40 -1.93 13.37
C ILE A 73 -25.19 -2.22 14.66
N ASP A 74 -26.52 -2.36 14.56
CA ASP A 74 -27.38 -2.64 15.73
C ASP A 74 -27.60 -4.14 15.96
N GLN A 75 -27.40 -4.99 14.95
CA GLN A 75 -27.86 -6.37 14.96
C GLN A 75 -26.73 -7.36 14.55
N PRO A 76 -25.77 -7.64 15.46
CA PRO A 76 -24.60 -8.46 15.13
C PRO A 76 -24.95 -9.90 14.74
N ARG A 77 -26.03 -10.47 15.30
CA ARG A 77 -26.47 -11.82 14.92
C ARG A 77 -27.00 -11.91 13.48
N MET A 78 -27.61 -10.82 12.98
CA MET A 78 -28.09 -10.76 11.61
C MET A 78 -26.94 -10.59 10.62
N LEU A 79 -25.90 -9.83 10.95
CA LEU A 79 -24.68 -9.76 10.15
C LEU A 79 -24.00 -11.13 10.04
N GLY A 80 -23.92 -11.88 11.14
CA GLY A 80 -23.40 -13.24 11.13
C GLY A 80 -24.23 -14.22 10.30
N LEU A 81 -25.56 -14.06 10.29
CA LEU A 81 -26.47 -14.85 9.44
C LEU A 81 -26.28 -14.49 7.96
N LEU A 82 -26.26 -13.20 7.64
CA LEU A 82 -26.07 -12.69 6.29
C LEU A 82 -24.72 -13.16 5.68
N GLY A 83 -23.63 -13.05 6.42
CA GLY A 83 -22.33 -13.48 5.92
C GLY A 83 -22.24 -14.99 5.64
N ARG A 84 -22.96 -15.81 6.41
CA ARG A 84 -23.09 -17.25 6.11
C ARG A 84 -23.97 -17.51 4.90
N GLN A 85 -25.08 -16.78 4.77
CA GLN A 85 -25.99 -16.89 3.63
C GLN A 85 -25.33 -16.47 2.32
N MET A 86 -24.45 -15.46 2.35
CA MET A 86 -23.66 -15.00 1.21
C MET A 86 -22.43 -15.85 0.94
N ASP A 87 -22.14 -16.85 1.79
CA ASP A 87 -20.92 -17.68 1.73
C ASP A 87 -19.63 -16.89 1.81
N LEU A 88 -19.64 -15.77 2.54
CA LEU A 88 -18.49 -14.88 2.70
C LEU A 88 -17.72 -15.09 4.01
N ALA A 89 -18.25 -15.87 4.96
CA ALA A 89 -17.70 -16.00 6.30
C ALA A 89 -16.21 -16.48 6.33
N HIS A 90 -15.80 -17.24 5.34
CA HIS A 90 -14.43 -17.77 5.21
C HIS A 90 -13.55 -16.97 4.22
N ARG A 91 -14.11 -15.95 3.58
CA ARG A 91 -13.41 -15.14 2.55
C ARG A 91 -12.98 -13.77 3.07
N LEU A 92 -13.35 -13.41 4.30
CA LEU A 92 -12.99 -12.12 4.87
C LEU A 92 -11.48 -11.98 5.00
N GLN A 93 -10.93 -10.92 4.44
CA GLN A 93 -9.50 -10.65 4.42
C GLN A 93 -9.14 -9.64 5.51
N ALA A 94 -8.03 -9.89 6.22
CA ALA A 94 -7.49 -8.95 7.19
C ALA A 94 -6.98 -7.69 6.46
N GLY A 95 -7.10 -6.54 7.12
CA GLY A 95 -6.67 -5.26 6.56
C GLY A 95 -7.40 -4.09 7.18
N GLU A 96 -7.07 -2.90 6.74
CA GLU A 96 -7.73 -1.66 7.13
C GLU A 96 -8.70 -1.24 6.05
N TYR A 97 -9.95 -0.94 6.42
CA TYR A 97 -11.04 -0.68 5.50
C TYR A 97 -11.70 0.65 5.82
N ARG A 98 -12.05 1.42 4.81
CA ARG A 98 -12.84 2.64 4.97
C ARG A 98 -14.33 2.33 4.87
N LEU A 99 -15.00 2.30 6.01
CA LEU A 99 -16.46 2.14 6.09
C LEU A 99 -17.14 3.49 5.82
N ARG A 100 -18.15 3.50 4.95
CA ARG A 100 -18.91 4.71 4.58
C ARG A 100 -20.36 4.59 5.05
N ASP A 101 -20.99 5.73 5.27
CA ASP A 101 -22.36 5.84 5.76
C ASP A 101 -23.45 5.41 4.75
N ASP A 102 -23.08 5.27 3.48
CA ASP A 102 -23.95 4.78 2.40
C ASP A 102 -23.94 3.24 2.25
N MET A 103 -23.06 2.54 2.97
CA MET A 103 -22.91 1.09 2.87
C MET A 103 -24.04 0.34 3.59
N THR A 104 -24.56 -0.72 2.95
CA THR A 104 -25.40 -1.73 3.61
C THR A 104 -24.53 -2.79 4.31
N PRO A 105 -25.10 -3.60 5.23
CA PRO A 105 -24.40 -4.75 5.82
C PRO A 105 -23.86 -5.74 4.76
N ALA A 106 -24.55 -5.87 3.62
CA ALA A 106 -24.09 -6.69 2.52
C ALA A 106 -22.86 -6.10 1.81
N ASP A 107 -22.84 -4.79 1.62
CA ASP A 107 -21.70 -4.08 1.00
C ASP A 107 -20.48 -4.14 1.90
N LEU A 108 -20.66 -3.96 3.21
CA LEU A 108 -19.61 -4.14 4.21
C LEU A 108 -18.98 -5.55 4.14
N LEU A 109 -19.78 -6.60 4.05
CA LEU A 109 -19.25 -7.96 3.95
C LEU A 109 -18.53 -8.22 2.62
N ARG A 110 -19.00 -7.64 1.51
CA ARG A 110 -18.32 -7.72 0.21
C ARG A 110 -16.99 -6.98 0.26
N LEU A 111 -16.97 -5.76 0.78
CA LEU A 111 -15.74 -4.96 0.94
C LEU A 111 -14.65 -5.78 1.62
N LEU A 112 -14.97 -6.45 2.75
CA LEU A 112 -13.99 -7.26 3.47
C LEU A 112 -13.63 -8.56 2.74
N ALA A 113 -14.59 -9.16 2.00
CA ALA A 113 -14.36 -10.41 1.27
C ALA A 113 -13.55 -10.20 -0.02
N ASP A 114 -13.73 -9.05 -0.68
CA ASP A 114 -13.00 -8.66 -1.88
C ASP A 114 -11.59 -8.15 -1.54
N GLY A 115 -11.34 -7.80 -0.26
CA GLY A 115 -10.04 -7.32 0.20
C GLY A 115 -9.71 -5.91 -0.29
N ASP A 116 -10.73 -5.09 -0.58
CA ASP A 116 -10.58 -3.71 -1.01
C ASP A 116 -10.22 -2.82 0.19
N THR A 117 -8.96 -2.94 0.61
CA THR A 117 -8.38 -2.24 1.76
C THR A 117 -8.10 -0.78 1.46
N GLU A 118 -8.01 0.03 2.50
CA GLU A 118 -7.51 1.41 2.38
C GLU A 118 -6.07 1.41 1.89
N HIS A 119 -5.79 2.23 0.87
CA HIS A 119 -4.46 2.37 0.31
C HIS A 119 -3.85 3.71 0.67
N TYR A 120 -2.62 3.65 1.11
CA TYR A 120 -1.76 4.80 1.35
C TYR A 120 -0.81 4.99 0.18
N SER A 121 -0.22 6.17 0.08
CA SER A 121 0.77 6.44 -0.97
C SER A 121 2.02 7.06 -0.40
N MET A 122 3.16 6.69 -0.98
CA MET A 122 4.45 7.33 -0.75
C MET A 122 5.11 7.58 -2.10
N THR A 123 5.61 8.80 -2.28
CA THR A 123 6.34 9.18 -3.49
C THR A 123 7.84 9.10 -3.23
N VAL A 124 8.53 8.30 -4.03
CA VAL A 124 9.98 8.33 -4.17
C VAL A 124 10.32 9.45 -5.15
N ILE A 125 11.11 10.42 -4.70
CA ILE A 125 11.37 11.66 -5.45
C ILE A 125 12.61 11.48 -6.34
N GLU A 126 12.58 12.04 -7.54
CA GLU A 126 13.71 12.04 -8.47
C GLU A 126 14.94 12.73 -7.84
N GLY A 127 16.10 12.15 -8.06
CA GLY A 127 17.36 12.67 -7.52
C GLY A 127 17.55 12.51 -6.01
N GLN A 128 16.63 11.84 -5.31
CA GLN A 128 16.77 11.51 -3.91
C GLN A 128 17.86 10.45 -3.70
N THR A 129 18.67 10.61 -2.65
CA THR A 129 19.65 9.60 -2.26
C THR A 129 18.96 8.40 -1.59
N PHE A 130 19.65 7.25 -1.58
CA PHE A 130 19.13 6.07 -0.87
C PHE A 130 18.89 6.34 0.63
N ARG A 131 19.79 7.12 1.27
CA ARG A 131 19.62 7.52 2.67
C ARG A 131 18.37 8.35 2.90
N GLU A 132 18.09 9.30 2.03
CA GLU A 132 16.87 10.13 2.11
C GLU A 132 15.60 9.27 1.91
N LEU A 133 15.64 8.33 0.96
CA LEU A 133 14.57 7.37 0.76
C LEU A 133 14.35 6.49 2.00
N LEU A 134 15.41 5.92 2.56
CA LEU A 134 15.34 5.08 3.75
C LEU A 134 14.75 5.85 4.95
N ASN A 135 15.18 7.10 5.13
CA ASN A 135 14.65 7.98 6.17
C ASN A 135 13.15 8.27 5.96
N ALA A 136 12.71 8.51 4.72
CA ALA A 136 11.31 8.73 4.40
C ALA A 136 10.46 7.46 4.67
N VAL A 137 10.95 6.29 4.30
CA VAL A 137 10.29 5.00 4.55
C VAL A 137 10.14 4.78 6.07
N ARG A 138 11.20 5.01 6.84
CA ARG A 138 11.19 4.85 8.31
C ARG A 138 10.34 5.89 9.04
N ALA A 139 10.18 7.07 8.48
CA ALA A 139 9.32 8.12 9.05
C ALA A 139 7.83 7.88 8.81
N SER A 140 7.48 6.89 7.98
CA SER A 140 6.09 6.54 7.71
C SER A 140 5.48 5.81 8.91
N ASP A 141 4.30 6.24 9.35
CA ASP A 141 3.49 5.57 10.39
C ASP A 141 2.62 4.42 9.82
N VAL A 142 2.69 4.21 8.52
CA VAL A 142 1.90 3.22 7.78
C VAL A 142 2.74 2.01 7.38
N ILE A 143 4.02 2.23 7.05
CA ILE A 143 4.97 1.18 6.69
C ILE A 143 5.50 0.52 7.97
N GLU A 144 5.47 -0.80 8.02
CA GLU A 144 6.01 -1.56 9.13
C GLU A 144 7.53 -1.65 9.03
N ALA A 145 8.23 -1.14 10.06
CA ALA A 145 9.67 -1.18 10.12
C ALA A 145 10.14 -2.58 10.53
N THR A 146 10.77 -3.29 9.61
CA THR A 146 11.33 -4.64 9.81
C THR A 146 12.83 -4.69 9.60
N LEU A 147 13.43 -3.67 8.97
CA LEU A 147 14.87 -3.55 8.79
C LEU A 147 15.55 -3.12 10.10
N GLU A 148 16.36 -4.03 10.66
CA GLU A 148 17.08 -3.81 11.92
C GLU A 148 18.41 -3.07 11.73
N THR A 149 18.84 -2.83 10.49
CA THR A 149 20.14 -2.24 10.14
C THR A 149 19.98 -0.92 9.38
N GLU A 150 20.99 -0.07 9.45
CA GLU A 150 21.15 1.14 8.61
C GLU A 150 22.24 0.97 7.56
N ASP A 151 23.00 -0.11 7.63
CA ASP A 151 24.05 -0.37 6.65
C ASP A 151 23.45 -0.70 5.29
N ALA A 152 23.80 0.10 4.30
CA ALA A 152 23.27 0.01 2.94
C ALA A 152 23.55 -1.35 2.27
N GLY A 153 24.73 -1.95 2.54
CA GLY A 153 25.08 -3.26 1.98
C GLY A 153 24.30 -4.41 2.63
N GLU A 154 24.06 -4.32 3.95
CA GLU A 154 23.21 -5.27 4.65
C GLU A 154 21.76 -5.18 4.18
N ILE A 155 21.24 -3.96 4.02
CA ILE A 155 19.88 -3.75 3.48
C ILE A 155 19.76 -4.38 2.09
N MET A 156 20.71 -4.12 1.18
CA MET A 156 20.69 -4.72 -0.16
C MET A 156 20.77 -6.25 -0.11
N SER A 157 21.48 -6.81 0.87
CA SER A 157 21.51 -8.27 1.10
C SER A 157 20.16 -8.82 1.55
N VAL A 158 19.45 -8.12 2.46
CA VAL A 158 18.09 -8.47 2.91
C VAL A 158 17.09 -8.36 1.74
N LEU A 159 17.23 -7.37 0.88
CA LEU A 159 16.40 -7.21 -0.31
C LEU A 159 16.64 -8.32 -1.36
N GLY A 160 17.74 -9.09 -1.25
CA GLY A 160 18.09 -10.18 -2.19
C GLY A 160 19.16 -9.80 -3.21
N TYR A 161 19.82 -8.64 -3.05
CA TYR A 161 20.80 -8.09 -4.00
C TYR A 161 22.17 -7.82 -3.33
N PRO A 162 22.83 -8.86 -2.76
CA PRO A 162 24.09 -8.67 -2.06
C PRO A 162 25.19 -8.16 -2.98
N GLY A 163 25.94 -7.17 -2.49
CA GLY A 163 27.06 -6.57 -3.21
C GLY A 163 26.67 -5.48 -4.22
N GLU A 164 25.39 -5.21 -4.44
CA GLU A 164 24.96 -4.07 -5.25
C GLU A 164 24.96 -2.77 -4.42
N HIS A 165 25.37 -1.67 -5.06
CA HIS A 165 25.25 -0.34 -4.47
C HIS A 165 23.79 0.14 -4.59
N PRO A 166 23.14 0.63 -3.50
CA PRO A 166 21.72 0.95 -3.50
C PRO A 166 21.36 2.22 -4.28
N GLU A 167 22.34 3.10 -4.51
CA GLU A 167 22.08 4.42 -5.11
C GLU A 167 21.52 4.29 -6.52
N GLY A 168 20.42 5.00 -6.78
CA GLY A 168 19.71 4.98 -8.05
C GLY A 168 18.91 3.72 -8.35
N ARG A 169 18.91 2.71 -7.45
CA ARG A 169 18.25 1.40 -7.70
C ARG A 169 16.75 1.36 -7.45
N PHE A 170 16.15 2.42 -6.91
CA PHE A 170 14.74 2.50 -6.55
C PHE A 170 14.06 3.51 -7.48
N LEU A 171 13.04 3.07 -8.23
CA LEU A 171 12.39 3.92 -9.22
C LEU A 171 11.65 5.07 -8.54
N PRO A 172 11.92 6.33 -8.92
CA PRO A 172 11.08 7.46 -8.54
C PRO A 172 9.69 7.32 -9.13
N ASP A 173 8.70 7.14 -8.25
CA ASP A 173 7.29 7.01 -8.60
C ASP A 173 6.43 7.14 -7.33
N THR A 174 5.11 7.23 -7.49
CA THR A 174 4.16 7.16 -6.38
C THR A 174 3.66 5.74 -6.19
N TYR A 175 4.04 5.13 -5.07
CA TYR A 175 3.66 3.76 -4.72
C TYR A 175 2.45 3.74 -3.83
N HIS A 176 1.44 2.95 -4.21
CA HIS A 176 0.24 2.70 -3.39
C HIS A 176 0.37 1.36 -2.68
N PHE A 177 0.02 1.34 -1.39
CA PHE A 177 0.16 0.15 -0.55
C PHE A 177 -0.82 0.17 0.63
N PRO A 178 -1.26 -1.01 1.13
CA PRO A 178 -2.09 -1.09 2.33
C PRO A 178 -1.24 -0.88 3.59
N ARG A 179 -1.89 -0.58 4.72
CA ARG A 179 -1.25 -0.59 6.03
C ARG A 179 -0.67 -1.98 6.34
N GLY A 180 0.50 -2.01 6.99
CA GLY A 180 1.22 -3.24 7.31
C GLY A 180 2.13 -3.74 6.18
N THR A 181 2.26 -2.98 5.06
CA THR A 181 3.34 -3.20 4.11
C THR A 181 4.67 -2.95 4.81
N THR A 182 5.59 -3.89 4.73
CA THR A 182 6.91 -3.76 5.35
C THR A 182 7.84 -2.86 4.53
N ASP A 183 8.82 -2.26 5.17
CA ASP A 183 9.88 -1.49 4.52
C ASP A 183 10.65 -2.34 3.49
N VAL A 184 10.87 -3.63 3.75
CA VAL A 184 11.46 -4.58 2.81
C VAL A 184 10.59 -4.73 1.56
N GLU A 185 9.28 -4.98 1.71
CA GLU A 185 8.36 -5.13 0.58
C GLU A 185 8.25 -3.85 -0.26
N PHE A 186 8.20 -2.69 0.41
CA PHE A 186 8.18 -1.39 -0.27
C PHE A 186 9.44 -1.18 -1.11
N LEU A 187 10.62 -1.36 -0.51
CA LEU A 187 11.90 -1.20 -1.21
C LEU A 187 12.08 -2.22 -2.33
N GLN A 188 11.72 -3.50 -2.12
CA GLN A 188 11.77 -4.53 -3.17
C GLN A 188 10.90 -4.14 -4.38
N ARG A 189 9.71 -3.60 -4.15
CA ARG A 189 8.82 -3.15 -5.24
C ARG A 189 9.45 -1.99 -6.03
N ALA A 190 10.00 -0.99 -5.33
CA ALA A 190 10.64 0.15 -5.98
C ALA A 190 11.90 -0.28 -6.75
N TYR A 191 12.67 -1.23 -6.21
CA TYR A 191 13.82 -1.83 -6.89
C TYR A 191 13.39 -2.60 -8.15
N ALA A 192 12.40 -3.48 -8.05
CA ALA A 192 11.91 -4.27 -9.19
C ALA A 192 11.38 -3.36 -10.31
N ALA A 193 10.66 -2.29 -9.95
CA ALA A 193 10.19 -1.29 -10.90
C ALA A 193 11.36 -0.60 -11.63
N MET A 194 12.45 -0.24 -10.91
CA MET A 194 13.64 0.34 -11.53
C MET A 194 14.30 -0.64 -12.49
N GLN A 195 14.45 -1.92 -12.12
CA GLN A 195 15.05 -2.92 -13.00
C GLN A 195 14.25 -3.08 -14.30
N GLN A 196 12.93 -3.10 -14.20
CA GLN A 196 12.06 -3.19 -15.38
C GLN A 196 12.18 -1.95 -16.27
N GLN A 197 12.11 -0.75 -15.68
CA GLN A 197 12.21 0.52 -16.41
C GLN A 197 13.58 0.64 -17.11
N LEU A 198 14.65 0.29 -16.38
CA LEU A 198 16.01 0.35 -16.91
C LEU A 198 16.25 -0.65 -18.04
N ALA A 199 15.71 -1.88 -17.94
CA ALA A 199 15.79 -2.86 -19.00
C ALA A 199 15.11 -2.37 -20.28
N THR A 200 13.88 -1.84 -20.15
CA THR A 200 13.13 -1.27 -21.28
C THR A 200 13.89 -0.11 -21.92
N ALA A 201 14.38 0.84 -21.12
CA ALA A 201 15.14 1.97 -21.64
C ALA A 201 16.43 1.55 -22.32
N TRP A 202 17.08 0.49 -21.83
CA TRP A 202 18.29 -0.05 -22.42
C TRP A 202 18.03 -0.76 -23.77
N GLU A 203 16.91 -1.47 -23.91
CA GLU A 203 16.49 -2.07 -25.17
C GLU A 203 16.22 -1.00 -26.25
N ASP A 204 15.57 0.11 -25.87
CA ASP A 204 15.21 1.20 -26.77
C ASP A 204 16.35 2.21 -27.03
N ARG A 205 17.56 1.98 -26.47
CA ARG A 205 18.69 2.91 -26.62
C ARG A 205 19.19 3.04 -28.04
N GLN A 206 19.83 4.15 -28.35
CA GLN A 206 20.61 4.28 -29.58
C GLN A 206 21.80 3.31 -29.59
N GLU A 207 22.08 2.68 -30.74
CA GLU A 207 23.09 1.63 -30.87
C GLU A 207 24.54 2.12 -30.61
N ASP A 208 24.82 3.41 -30.81
CA ASP A 208 26.16 4.01 -30.74
C ASP A 208 26.42 4.77 -29.43
N LEU A 209 25.66 4.51 -28.36
CA LEU A 209 25.93 5.12 -27.05
C LEU A 209 27.28 4.63 -26.50
N PRO A 210 28.11 5.54 -25.93
CA PRO A 210 29.37 5.19 -25.29
C PRO A 210 29.15 4.68 -23.85
N LEU A 211 28.28 3.69 -23.69
CA LEU A 211 27.89 3.09 -22.41
C LEU A 211 27.87 1.58 -22.62
N ASP A 212 28.50 0.83 -21.74
CA ASP A 212 28.66 -0.62 -21.86
C ASP A 212 27.55 -1.41 -21.14
N SER A 213 26.80 -0.76 -20.26
CA SER A 213 25.79 -1.45 -19.44
C SER A 213 24.58 -0.54 -19.11
N PRO A 214 23.42 -1.17 -18.78
CA PRO A 214 22.27 -0.43 -18.25
C PRO A 214 22.60 0.39 -17.01
N TYR A 215 23.51 -0.12 -16.16
CA TYR A 215 23.89 0.58 -14.93
C TYR A 215 24.68 1.85 -15.22
N GLU A 216 25.54 1.87 -16.23
CA GLU A 216 26.19 3.11 -16.67
C GLU A 216 25.21 4.14 -17.21
N ALA A 217 24.16 3.69 -17.90
CA ALA A 217 23.07 4.57 -18.32
C ALA A 217 22.35 5.18 -17.11
N LEU A 218 22.11 4.40 -16.07
CA LEU A 218 21.50 4.88 -14.82
C LEU A 218 22.41 5.88 -14.11
N ILE A 219 23.72 5.64 -14.04
CA ILE A 219 24.71 6.59 -13.49
C ILE A 219 24.65 7.92 -14.25
N LEU A 220 24.69 7.87 -15.59
CA LEU A 220 24.64 9.09 -16.39
C LEU A 220 23.28 9.81 -16.21
N ALA A 221 22.19 9.09 -16.14
CA ALA A 221 20.86 9.66 -15.88
C ALA A 221 20.81 10.37 -14.51
N SER A 222 21.42 9.82 -13.46
CA SER A 222 21.49 10.43 -12.14
C SER A 222 22.25 11.76 -12.14
N ILE A 223 23.28 11.86 -12.96
CA ILE A 223 24.05 13.10 -13.16
C ILE A 223 23.19 14.15 -13.87
N VAL A 224 22.52 13.75 -14.97
CA VAL A 224 21.63 14.64 -15.74
C VAL A 224 20.50 15.16 -14.85
N GLU A 225 19.91 14.30 -14.01
CA GLU A 225 18.84 14.67 -13.08
C GLU A 225 19.29 15.76 -12.09
N LYS A 226 20.53 15.67 -11.61
CA LYS A 226 21.09 16.65 -10.68
C LYS A 226 21.58 17.95 -11.33
N GLU A 227 21.81 17.95 -12.65
CA GLU A 227 22.19 19.15 -13.40
C GLU A 227 21.02 20.08 -13.72
N THR A 228 19.83 19.54 -13.93
CA THR A 228 18.65 20.35 -14.26
C THR A 228 17.35 19.77 -13.74
N GLY A 229 16.51 20.63 -13.17
CA GLY A 229 15.12 20.31 -12.87
C GLY A 229 14.19 20.45 -14.09
N ARG A 230 14.70 20.85 -15.27
CA ARG A 230 13.90 21.10 -16.47
C ARG A 230 13.94 19.93 -17.44
N ALA A 231 12.79 19.31 -17.68
CA ALA A 231 12.68 18.15 -18.56
C ALA A 231 13.12 18.45 -20.02
N ASP A 232 12.87 19.67 -20.51
CA ASP A 232 13.25 20.10 -21.86
C ASP A 232 14.76 20.27 -22.08
N GLU A 233 15.53 20.45 -21.01
CA GLU A 233 16.99 20.56 -21.06
C GLU A 233 17.72 19.22 -20.96
N ARG A 234 17.09 18.20 -20.36
CA ARG A 234 17.70 16.89 -20.12
C ARG A 234 18.33 16.24 -21.35
N PRO A 235 17.69 16.24 -22.56
CA PRO A 235 18.30 15.65 -23.76
C PRO A 235 19.59 16.38 -24.19
N ARG A 236 19.63 17.71 -24.02
CA ARG A 236 20.79 18.50 -24.37
C ARG A 236 21.95 18.22 -23.42
N ILE A 237 21.73 18.17 -22.13
CA ILE A 237 22.73 17.89 -21.10
C ILE A 237 23.25 16.46 -21.27
N ALA A 238 22.37 15.47 -21.44
CA ALA A 238 22.74 14.09 -21.74
C ALA A 238 23.62 14.00 -22.99
N GLY A 239 23.30 14.76 -24.05
CA GLY A 239 24.09 14.84 -25.27
C GLY A 239 25.52 15.42 -25.03
N VAL A 240 25.66 16.41 -24.14
CA VAL A 240 26.96 16.95 -23.76
C VAL A 240 27.84 15.90 -23.06
N PHE A 241 27.29 15.20 -22.07
CA PHE A 241 28.02 14.17 -21.35
C PHE A 241 28.36 12.97 -22.25
N THR A 242 27.43 12.50 -23.09
CA THR A 242 27.68 11.47 -24.09
C THR A 242 28.80 11.84 -25.04
N GLN A 243 28.88 13.09 -25.50
CA GLN A 243 29.99 13.56 -26.35
C GLN A 243 31.34 13.64 -25.59
N ARG A 244 31.32 14.01 -24.30
CA ARG A 244 32.51 13.96 -23.45
C ARG A 244 33.05 12.53 -23.33
N LEU A 245 32.19 11.57 -23.01
CA LEU A 245 32.57 10.15 -22.93
C LEU A 245 33.16 9.65 -24.25
N ARG A 246 32.53 9.92 -25.42
CA ARG A 246 33.05 9.55 -26.74
C ARG A 246 34.47 10.10 -27.04
N LYS A 247 34.77 11.25 -26.45
CA LYS A 247 36.08 11.91 -26.65
C LYS A 247 37.09 11.58 -25.54
N GLY A 248 36.77 10.69 -24.61
CA GLY A 248 37.61 10.40 -23.44
C GLY A 248 37.84 11.63 -22.55
N MET A 249 36.85 12.52 -22.48
CA MET A 249 36.93 13.73 -21.65
C MET A 249 36.25 13.46 -20.30
N ARG A 250 36.83 14.03 -19.23
CA ARG A 250 36.21 14.05 -17.92
C ARG A 250 34.82 14.71 -17.95
N LEU A 251 33.85 14.22 -17.18
CA LEU A 251 32.51 14.80 -17.14
C LEU A 251 32.50 16.20 -16.49
N GLN A 252 33.28 16.41 -15.43
CA GLN A 252 33.48 17.70 -14.75
C GLN A 252 32.15 18.33 -14.34
N THR A 253 31.43 17.64 -13.51
CA THR A 253 30.09 18.04 -13.04
C THR A 253 30.03 18.10 -11.51
N ASP A 254 29.51 19.21 -10.99
CA ASP A 254 29.49 19.53 -9.56
C ASP A 254 28.67 18.49 -8.74
N PRO A 255 27.50 17.98 -9.19
CA PRO A 255 26.74 16.95 -8.48
C PRO A 255 27.58 15.74 -8.06
N THR A 256 28.54 15.31 -8.84
CA THR A 256 29.40 14.16 -8.49
C THR A 256 30.37 14.48 -7.34
N VAL A 257 30.82 15.72 -7.26
CA VAL A 257 31.66 16.19 -6.14
C VAL A 257 30.82 16.30 -4.87
N ILE A 258 29.61 16.88 -4.97
CA ILE A 258 28.64 16.98 -3.86
C ILE A 258 28.33 15.59 -3.30
N TYR A 259 28.03 14.63 -4.17
CA TYR A 259 27.77 13.25 -3.77
C TYR A 259 28.97 12.63 -3.04
N GLY A 260 30.19 12.83 -3.58
CA GLY A 260 31.43 12.35 -2.98
C GLY A 260 31.77 12.99 -1.62
N MET A 261 31.32 14.22 -1.38
CA MET A 261 31.45 14.91 -0.09
C MET A 261 30.45 14.36 0.97
N GLY A 262 29.32 13.87 0.53
CA GLY A 262 28.28 13.35 1.42
C GLY A 262 27.87 14.36 2.50
N GLU A 263 27.86 13.93 3.76
CA GLU A 263 27.46 14.79 4.91
C GLU A 263 28.38 15.98 5.17
N SER A 264 29.61 16.00 4.60
CA SER A 264 30.53 17.12 4.74
C SER A 264 30.18 18.32 3.83
N PHE A 265 29.21 18.15 2.93
CA PHE A 265 28.75 19.23 2.06
C PHE A 265 27.91 20.25 2.85
N ASP A 266 28.40 21.49 2.92
CA ASP A 266 27.77 22.59 3.67
C ASP A 266 26.92 23.54 2.80
N GLY A 267 26.60 23.13 1.56
CA GLY A 267 25.84 23.94 0.60
C GLY A 267 26.72 24.77 -0.33
N ASN A 268 28.05 24.70 -0.22
CA ASN A 268 28.99 25.47 -1.06
C ASN A 268 30.21 24.65 -1.49
N ILE A 269 30.43 24.56 -2.80
CA ILE A 269 31.61 23.90 -3.39
C ILE A 269 32.77 24.90 -3.47
N ARG A 270 33.91 24.48 -2.94
CA ARG A 270 35.14 25.28 -2.96
C ARG A 270 36.14 24.69 -3.95
N ARG A 271 37.08 25.48 -4.42
CA ARG A 271 38.14 25.03 -5.35
C ARG A 271 38.89 23.79 -4.83
N ARG A 272 39.13 23.70 -3.53
CA ARG A 272 39.76 22.52 -2.91
C ARG A 272 38.95 21.26 -3.10
N ASP A 273 37.58 21.36 -3.04
CA ASP A 273 36.66 20.22 -3.14
C ASP A 273 36.69 19.66 -4.58
N LEU A 274 36.77 20.52 -5.60
CA LEU A 274 36.99 20.14 -7.00
C LEU A 274 38.33 19.44 -7.24
N GLN A 275 39.35 19.71 -6.40
CA GLN A 275 40.70 19.15 -6.52
C GLN A 275 40.93 17.93 -5.62
N THR A 276 40.07 17.67 -4.67
CA THR A 276 40.14 16.51 -3.78
C THR A 276 39.71 15.24 -4.53
N ASP A 277 40.62 14.28 -4.65
CA ASP A 277 40.32 13.03 -5.33
C ASP A 277 39.41 12.15 -4.47
N THR A 278 38.22 11.86 -4.99
CA THR A 278 37.26 10.91 -4.42
C THR A 278 36.85 9.95 -5.52
N PRO A 279 36.27 8.77 -5.18
CA PRO A 279 35.76 7.84 -6.19
C PRO A 279 34.75 8.43 -7.17
N TYR A 280 34.08 9.52 -6.77
CA TYR A 280 33.00 10.16 -7.53
C TYR A 280 33.43 11.47 -8.21
N ASN A 281 34.63 12.03 -7.91
CA ASN A 281 35.00 13.34 -8.40
C ASN A 281 35.39 13.32 -9.89
N THR A 282 34.45 13.71 -10.75
CA THR A 282 34.66 13.78 -12.21
C THR A 282 35.52 14.93 -12.71
N TYR A 283 36.08 15.79 -11.83
CA TYR A 283 37.15 16.75 -12.17
C TYR A 283 38.52 16.11 -12.08
N THR A 284 38.70 15.06 -11.26
CA THR A 284 39.99 14.39 -11.07
C THR A 284 40.04 13.03 -11.76
N ARG A 285 38.90 12.39 -12.00
CA ARG A 285 38.78 11.07 -12.61
C ARG A 285 38.06 11.13 -13.94
N ASP A 286 38.35 10.17 -14.79
CA ASP A 286 37.63 9.96 -16.04
C ASP A 286 36.24 9.37 -15.73
N GLY A 287 35.24 9.70 -16.53
CA GLY A 287 33.86 9.29 -16.32
C GLY A 287 33.55 7.92 -16.88
#